data_3807cbebbb77b20b581bc0a0fdd32f03
#
_entry.id   3807cbebbb77b20b581bc0a0fdd32f03
#
_cell.length_a   1.000
_cell.length_b   1.000
_cell.length_c   1.000
_cell.angle_alpha   90.00
_cell.angle_beta   90.00
_cell.angle_gamma   90.00
#
_symmetry.space_group_name_H-M   'P 1'
#
loop_
_entity.id
_entity.type
_entity.pdbx_description
1 polymer ?
#
loop_
_entity_poly.entity_id
_entity_poly.type
_entity_poly.pdbx_seq_one_letter_code
_entity_poly.pdbx_strand_id
1 'polypeptide(L)'
;MDFARARKPHTVRFKDDGLIPNHPRWPLIIYRNAVAFDESLDAAAVIEDLFEANGWGDSWRDGIYSYVHYHSRIHEALGIASGKGRVRFGGNKGRIFTLKAGDIAVLPAGTGHQCLSADDKFLVVGAYPPTGTYDECTSAEHRRGALKAIPKVSAPRKDPVYGTGGPLLKLWKKSK
;
A
#
# COMPACT_ATOMS: atom_id res chain seq x y z
N MET A 1 -15.03 -14.56 11.97
CA MET A 1 -15.70 -13.24 11.88
C MET A 1 -15.19 -12.53 10.63
N ASP A 2 -16.08 -11.90 9.89
CA ASP A 2 -15.67 -11.09 8.74
C ASP A 2 -15.39 -9.67 9.23
N PHE A 3 -14.13 -9.30 9.31
CA PHE A 3 -13.70 -7.95 9.74
C PHE A 3 -13.68 -6.95 8.58
N ALA A 4 -13.81 -7.42 7.34
CA ALA A 4 -13.80 -6.56 6.17
C ALA A 4 -15.19 -5.93 5.94
N ARG A 5 -15.19 -4.61 5.74
CA ARG A 5 -16.38 -3.83 5.40
C ARG A 5 -16.34 -3.48 3.92
N ALA A 6 -17.44 -3.71 3.20
CA ALA A 6 -17.53 -3.27 1.81
C ALA A 6 -17.33 -1.75 1.70
N ARG A 7 -16.33 -1.34 0.92
CA ARG A 7 -15.96 0.07 0.72
C ARG A 7 -15.67 0.37 -0.74
N LYS A 8 -16.12 1.54 -1.18
CA LYS A 8 -15.74 2.06 -2.48
C LYS A 8 -14.26 2.47 -2.43
N PRO A 9 -13.42 2.04 -3.39
CA PRO A 9 -12.03 2.45 -3.45
C PRO A 9 -11.91 3.94 -3.79
N HIS A 10 -11.02 4.63 -3.07
CA HIS A 10 -10.50 5.92 -3.47
C HIS A 10 -9.20 5.70 -4.23
N THR A 11 -9.10 6.21 -5.45
CA THR A 11 -7.96 5.97 -6.33
C THR A 11 -7.25 7.24 -6.72
N VAL A 12 -5.93 7.20 -6.75
CA VAL A 12 -5.09 8.32 -7.18
C VAL A 12 -3.96 7.82 -8.07
N ARG A 13 -3.78 8.46 -9.21
CA ARG A 13 -2.63 8.26 -10.10
C ARG A 13 -1.60 9.34 -9.86
N PHE A 14 -0.33 8.95 -9.82
CA PHE A 14 0.77 9.87 -9.72
C PHE A 14 1.63 9.81 -10.98
N LYS A 15 2.06 10.97 -11.42
CA LYS A 15 3.04 11.08 -12.50
C LYS A 15 4.45 10.89 -11.93
N ASP A 16 5.36 10.47 -12.76
CA ASP A 16 6.79 10.56 -12.50
C ASP A 16 7.18 12.02 -12.20
N ASP A 17 7.82 12.26 -11.07
CA ASP A 17 8.21 13.61 -10.65
C ASP A 17 9.69 13.93 -10.94
N GLY A 18 10.39 13.02 -11.63
CA GLY A 18 11.82 13.13 -11.95
C GLY A 18 12.73 12.43 -10.93
N LEU A 19 12.26 12.19 -9.72
CA LEU A 19 12.94 11.41 -8.68
C LEU A 19 12.20 10.12 -8.37
N ILE A 20 10.90 10.24 -8.13
CA ILE A 20 10.02 9.11 -7.83
C ILE A 20 9.27 8.74 -9.12
N PRO A 21 9.48 7.52 -9.66
CA PRO A 21 8.86 7.09 -10.91
C PRO A 21 7.34 6.99 -10.82
N ASN A 22 6.84 6.54 -9.70
CA ASN A 22 5.48 6.08 -9.49
C ASN A 22 5.09 4.98 -10.51
N HIS A 23 3.89 4.41 -10.38
CA HIS A 23 3.46 3.39 -11.35
C HIS A 23 2.87 4.07 -12.60
N PRO A 24 3.31 3.69 -13.82
CA PRO A 24 2.91 4.41 -15.04
C PRO A 24 1.43 4.23 -15.41
N ARG A 25 0.77 3.17 -14.90
CA ARG A 25 -0.60 2.81 -15.29
C ARG A 25 -1.56 2.69 -14.12
N TRP A 26 -1.13 2.09 -12.99
CA TRP A 26 -2.02 1.68 -11.91
C TRP A 26 -2.08 2.73 -10.79
N PRO A 27 -3.28 2.99 -10.27
CA PRO A 27 -3.44 3.95 -9.18
C PRO A 27 -3.04 3.36 -7.82
N LEU A 28 -2.66 4.23 -6.90
CA LEU A 28 -2.81 4.00 -5.47
C LEU A 28 -4.30 3.76 -5.17
N ILE A 29 -4.59 2.78 -4.32
CA ILE A 29 -5.95 2.49 -3.86
C ILE A 29 -6.00 2.72 -2.34
N ILE A 30 -6.98 3.47 -1.86
CA ILE A 30 -7.24 3.64 -0.44
C ILE A 30 -8.67 3.18 -0.14
N TYR A 31 -8.79 2.19 0.74
CA TYR A 31 -10.05 1.74 1.32
C TYR A 31 -10.21 2.37 2.70
N ARG A 32 -11.12 3.32 2.83
CA ARG A 32 -11.37 4.01 4.10
C ARG A 32 -12.21 3.17 5.03
N ASN A 33 -11.77 3.03 6.28
CA ASN A 33 -12.49 2.28 7.32
C ASN A 33 -12.94 0.89 6.82
N ALA A 34 -12.03 0.19 6.14
CA ALA A 34 -12.30 -1.09 5.50
C ALA A 34 -12.24 -2.26 6.48
N VAL A 35 -11.55 -2.10 7.62
CA VAL A 35 -11.44 -3.13 8.64
C VAL A 35 -12.14 -2.67 9.92
N ALA A 36 -13.00 -3.54 10.45
CA ALA A 36 -13.62 -3.35 11.76
C ALA A 36 -12.78 -4.05 12.83
N PHE A 37 -12.54 -3.37 13.92
CA PHE A 37 -11.86 -3.95 15.07
C PHE A 37 -12.84 -4.10 16.23
N ASP A 38 -12.69 -5.21 16.95
CA ASP A 38 -13.24 -5.40 18.29
C ASP A 38 -12.16 -4.97 19.28
N GLU A 39 -12.51 -4.18 20.29
CA GLU A 39 -11.57 -3.69 21.31
C GLU A 39 -10.87 -4.80 22.09
N SER A 40 -11.44 -6.00 22.10
CA SER A 40 -10.86 -7.19 22.74
C SER A 40 -9.77 -7.88 21.92
N LEU A 41 -9.57 -7.49 20.66
CA LEU A 41 -8.64 -8.13 19.73
C LEU A 41 -7.42 -7.26 19.45
N ASP A 42 -6.31 -7.92 19.10
CA ASP A 42 -5.14 -7.25 18.52
C ASP A 42 -5.45 -6.83 17.09
N ALA A 43 -5.67 -5.52 16.89
CA ALA A 43 -6.00 -4.96 15.58
C ALA A 43 -4.95 -5.26 14.50
N ALA A 44 -3.67 -5.32 14.87
CA ALA A 44 -2.60 -5.65 13.93
C ALA A 44 -2.70 -7.12 13.51
N ALA A 45 -2.96 -8.04 14.43
CA ALA A 45 -3.18 -9.45 14.09
C ALA A 45 -4.40 -9.64 13.18
N VAL A 46 -5.48 -8.91 13.40
CA VAL A 46 -6.66 -8.93 12.52
C VAL A 46 -6.30 -8.54 11.08
N ILE A 47 -5.47 -7.50 10.90
CA ILE A 47 -5.03 -7.07 9.57
C ILE A 47 -4.08 -8.10 8.95
N GLU A 48 -3.14 -8.65 9.72
CA GLU A 48 -2.23 -9.71 9.23
C GLU A 48 -3.00 -10.92 8.73
N ASP A 49 -3.95 -11.41 9.53
CA ASP A 49 -4.79 -12.55 9.16
C ASP A 49 -5.62 -12.27 7.90
N LEU A 50 -6.16 -11.05 7.77
CA LEU A 50 -6.90 -10.63 6.58
C LEU A 50 -6.02 -10.63 5.33
N PHE A 51 -4.82 -10.06 5.42
CA PHE A 51 -3.87 -10.02 4.32
C PHE A 51 -3.43 -11.43 3.93
N GLU A 52 -3.06 -12.27 4.90
CA GLU A 52 -2.62 -13.66 4.66
C GLU A 52 -3.71 -14.51 4.02
N ALA A 53 -4.95 -14.42 4.48
CA ALA A 53 -6.11 -15.12 3.89
C ALA A 53 -6.31 -14.75 2.41
N ASN A 54 -5.88 -13.56 2.01
CA ASN A 54 -5.90 -13.09 0.63
C ASN A 54 -4.56 -13.27 -0.11
N GLY A 55 -3.62 -13.99 0.49
CA GLY A 55 -2.33 -14.33 -0.14
C GLY A 55 -1.30 -13.20 -0.12
N TRP A 56 -1.49 -12.20 0.74
CA TRP A 56 -0.50 -11.15 0.99
C TRP A 56 0.21 -11.45 2.31
N GLY A 57 1.50 -11.72 2.23
CA GLY A 57 2.31 -12.19 3.36
C GLY A 57 3.57 -11.38 3.59
N ASP A 58 4.57 -12.01 4.23
CA ASP A 58 5.81 -11.36 4.68
C ASP A 58 5.52 -10.10 5.49
N SER A 59 4.49 -10.17 6.35
CA SER A 59 3.99 -9.02 7.07
C SER A 59 4.97 -8.50 8.12
N TRP A 60 4.88 -7.21 8.36
CA TRP A 60 5.63 -6.50 9.38
C TRP A 60 4.71 -5.51 10.12
N ARG A 61 5.11 -5.13 11.31
CA ARG A 61 4.45 -4.12 12.16
C ARG A 61 5.44 -3.02 12.48
N ASP A 62 5.16 -1.79 12.05
CA ASP A 62 5.99 -0.62 12.31
C ASP A 62 5.22 0.67 11.97
N GLY A 63 5.91 1.81 11.94
CA GLY A 63 5.44 3.03 11.27
C GLY A 63 5.78 3.02 9.78
N ILE A 64 5.59 4.17 9.14
CA ILE A 64 6.08 4.44 7.78
C ILE A 64 7.29 5.36 7.91
N TYR A 65 8.37 5.07 7.19
CA TYR A 65 9.58 5.89 7.21
C TYR A 65 9.31 7.37 6.96
N SER A 66 10.05 8.23 7.66
CA SER A 66 9.97 9.69 7.51
C SER A 66 10.65 10.23 6.25
N TYR A 67 11.39 9.41 5.54
CA TYR A 67 11.98 9.73 4.23
C TYR A 67 11.18 9.12 3.10
N VAL A 68 11.19 9.77 1.94
CA VAL A 68 10.51 9.26 0.75
C VAL A 68 11.24 8.03 0.21
N HIS A 69 10.50 6.97 -0.05
CA HIS A 69 11.00 5.73 -0.64
C HIS A 69 9.92 5.07 -1.48
N TYR A 70 10.31 4.08 -2.26
CA TYR A 70 9.40 3.24 -3.05
C TYR A 70 10.02 1.86 -3.27
N HIS A 71 9.18 0.90 -3.66
CA HIS A 71 9.59 -0.44 -4.05
C HIS A 71 9.42 -0.58 -5.56
N SER A 72 10.47 -0.98 -6.26
CA SER A 72 10.43 -1.05 -7.73
C SER A 72 10.04 -2.42 -8.28
N ARG A 73 10.12 -3.46 -7.44
CA ARG A 73 9.93 -4.86 -7.85
C ARG A 73 8.81 -5.60 -7.14
N ILE A 74 8.04 -4.90 -6.32
CA ILE A 74 6.93 -5.49 -5.56
C ILE A 74 5.85 -4.44 -5.28
N HIS A 75 4.61 -4.88 -5.16
CA HIS A 75 3.49 -4.08 -4.63
C HIS A 75 3.45 -4.20 -3.12
N GLU A 76 2.77 -3.29 -2.45
CA GLU A 76 2.65 -3.28 -0.99
C GLU A 76 1.24 -2.91 -0.54
N ALA A 77 0.77 -3.56 0.52
CA ALA A 77 -0.42 -3.16 1.26
C ALA A 77 -0.02 -2.63 2.63
N LEU A 78 -0.60 -1.51 3.03
CA LEU A 78 -0.41 -0.87 4.33
C LEU A 78 -1.76 -0.80 5.05
N GLY A 79 -1.91 -1.51 6.14
CA GLY A 79 -3.10 -1.51 6.98
C GLY A 79 -2.85 -0.75 8.28
N ILE A 80 -3.72 0.18 8.62
CA ILE A 80 -3.57 0.98 9.84
C ILE A 80 -4.28 0.28 10.99
N ALA A 81 -3.50 -0.24 11.93
CA ALA A 81 -4.01 -0.97 13.09
C ALA A 81 -4.45 -0.02 14.21
N SER A 82 -3.73 1.07 14.44
CA SER A 82 -4.05 2.05 15.47
C SER A 82 -3.51 3.43 15.12
N GLY A 83 -3.96 4.44 15.85
CA GLY A 83 -3.51 5.81 15.70
C GLY A 83 -3.89 6.47 14.37
N LYS A 84 -3.21 7.54 14.06
CA LYS A 84 -3.34 8.27 12.78
C LYS A 84 -2.00 8.88 12.37
N GLY A 85 -1.77 8.93 11.06
CA GLY A 85 -0.59 9.54 10.47
C GLY A 85 -0.90 10.30 9.19
N ARG A 86 -0.13 11.35 8.93
CA ARG A 86 -0.17 12.09 7.66
C ARG A 86 0.90 11.51 6.75
N VAL A 87 0.46 10.86 5.69
CA VAL A 87 1.33 10.17 4.74
C VAL A 87 1.22 10.84 3.37
N ARG A 88 2.37 11.18 2.80
CA ARG A 88 2.45 11.67 1.43
C ARG A 88 2.76 10.51 0.50
N PHE A 89 1.91 10.31 -0.48
CA PHE A 89 2.11 9.36 -1.57
C PHE A 89 2.45 10.09 -2.87
N GLY A 90 3.26 9.46 -3.70
CA GLY A 90 3.59 9.96 -5.04
C GLY A 90 4.82 10.86 -5.13
N GLY A 91 5.61 10.98 -4.06
CA GLY A 91 6.78 11.84 -4.00
C GLY A 91 6.44 13.30 -3.69
N ASN A 92 7.38 14.24 -3.96
CA ASN A 92 7.23 15.64 -3.58
C ASN A 92 6.06 16.34 -4.27
N LYS A 93 5.66 15.90 -5.46
CA LYS A 93 4.50 16.38 -6.21
C LYS A 93 3.24 15.56 -5.99
N GLY A 94 3.25 14.66 -5.00
CA GLY A 94 2.15 13.78 -4.68
C GLY A 94 1.06 14.41 -3.82
N ARG A 95 0.29 13.56 -3.14
CA ARG A 95 -0.81 13.97 -2.25
C ARG A 95 -0.61 13.47 -0.83
N ILE A 96 -1.07 14.25 0.12
CA ILE A 96 -1.06 13.92 1.55
C ILE A 96 -2.44 13.38 1.93
N PHE A 97 -2.41 12.24 2.63
CA PHE A 97 -3.60 11.63 3.21
C PHE A 97 -3.39 11.46 4.72
N THR A 98 -4.39 11.78 5.50
CA THR A 98 -4.45 11.33 6.88
C THR A 98 -5.03 9.93 6.90
N LEU A 99 -4.20 8.95 7.25
CA LEU A 99 -4.60 7.56 7.44
C LEU A 99 -4.86 7.31 8.93
N LYS A 100 -5.87 6.52 9.23
CA LYS A 100 -6.26 6.18 10.61
C LYS A 100 -6.66 4.70 10.73
N ALA A 101 -6.76 4.21 11.94
CA ALA A 101 -7.16 2.83 12.23
C ALA A 101 -8.34 2.36 11.36
N GLY A 102 -8.20 1.22 10.72
CA GLY A 102 -9.15 0.64 9.78
C GLY A 102 -8.96 1.01 8.31
N ASP A 103 -8.13 2.01 8.00
CA ASP A 103 -7.78 2.36 6.61
C ASP A 103 -6.76 1.37 6.04
N ILE A 104 -6.90 1.05 4.76
CA ILE A 104 -5.94 0.24 4.00
C ILE A 104 -5.50 1.01 2.77
N ALA A 105 -4.20 1.15 2.56
CA ALA A 105 -3.62 1.67 1.33
C ALA A 105 -2.95 0.55 0.55
N VAL A 106 -3.18 0.47 -0.75
CA VAL A 106 -2.55 -0.53 -1.63
C VAL A 106 -1.77 0.19 -2.71
N LEU A 107 -0.46 -0.01 -2.69
CA LEU A 107 0.51 0.71 -3.49
C LEU A 107 0.99 -0.17 -4.64
N PRO A 108 0.77 0.22 -5.90
CA PRO A 108 1.47 -0.43 -6.99
C PRO A 108 2.97 -0.12 -6.93
N ALA A 109 3.79 -1.03 -7.42
CA ALA A 109 5.24 -0.84 -7.49
C ALA A 109 5.58 0.54 -8.06
N GLY A 110 6.57 1.20 -7.48
CA GLY A 110 7.01 2.54 -7.87
C GLY A 110 6.38 3.69 -7.10
N THR A 111 5.29 3.45 -6.37
CA THR A 111 4.59 4.50 -5.64
C THR A 111 5.43 5.02 -4.47
N GLY A 112 5.85 6.28 -4.57
CA GLY A 112 6.56 6.94 -3.47
C GLY A 112 5.68 7.11 -2.25
N HIS A 113 6.24 6.90 -1.07
CA HIS A 113 5.53 7.12 0.19
C HIS A 113 6.48 7.58 1.31
N GLN A 114 5.91 8.37 2.23
CA GLN A 114 6.64 9.03 3.30
C GLN A 114 5.66 9.45 4.40
N CYS A 115 5.98 9.15 5.66
CA CYS A 115 5.25 9.68 6.80
C CYS A 115 5.76 11.09 7.13
N LEU A 116 4.87 12.07 7.13
CA LEU A 116 5.19 13.45 7.46
C LEU A 116 5.03 13.73 8.96
N SER A 117 4.04 13.11 9.57
CA SER A 117 3.78 13.18 11.01
C SER A 117 2.84 12.05 11.43
N ALA A 118 2.93 11.62 12.65
CA ALA A 118 2.05 10.60 13.22
C ALA A 118 1.89 10.81 14.72
N ASP A 119 0.80 10.33 15.29
CA ASP A 119 0.66 10.24 16.74
C ASP A 119 1.43 9.02 17.31
N ASP A 120 1.56 8.98 18.63
CA ASP A 120 2.35 7.95 19.33
C ASP A 120 1.75 6.54 19.25
N LYS A 121 0.50 6.43 18.78
CA LYS A 121 -0.22 5.17 18.63
C LYS A 121 -0.23 4.65 17.19
N PHE A 122 0.36 5.40 16.25
CA PHE A 122 0.33 5.05 14.84
C PHE A 122 1.08 3.74 14.57
N LEU A 123 0.32 2.69 14.28
CA LEU A 123 0.83 1.37 13.98
C LEU A 123 0.29 0.89 12.64
N VAL A 124 1.21 0.48 11.79
CA VAL A 124 0.94 0.00 10.42
C VAL A 124 1.35 -1.45 10.30
N VAL A 125 0.52 -2.22 9.63
CA VAL A 125 0.86 -3.57 9.16
C VAL A 125 1.13 -3.48 7.67
N GLY A 126 2.35 -3.80 7.25
CA GLY A 126 2.70 -3.96 5.84
C GLY A 126 2.62 -5.41 5.40
N ALA A 127 2.28 -5.65 4.14
CA ALA A 127 2.31 -6.97 3.53
C ALA A 127 2.51 -6.88 2.02
N TYR A 128 2.93 -8.00 1.43
CA TYR A 128 3.30 -8.09 0.03
C TYR A 128 2.57 -9.24 -0.66
N PRO A 129 2.21 -9.10 -1.95
CA PRO A 129 1.68 -10.22 -2.71
C PRO A 129 2.79 -11.24 -2.99
N PRO A 130 2.45 -12.49 -3.34
CA PRO A 130 3.44 -13.56 -3.55
C PRO A 130 4.28 -13.37 -4.81
N THR A 131 4.02 -12.35 -5.60
CA THR A 131 4.72 -12.03 -6.85
C THR A 131 5.59 -10.81 -6.69
N GLY A 132 6.86 -10.95 -7.05
CA GLY A 132 7.84 -9.88 -6.95
C GLY A 132 8.92 -10.18 -5.93
N THR A 133 9.84 -9.24 -5.78
CA THR A 133 10.96 -9.33 -4.85
C THR A 133 11.11 -7.99 -4.14
N TYR A 134 11.22 -8.02 -2.82
CA TYR A 134 11.40 -6.81 -2.03
C TYR A 134 12.68 -6.06 -2.44
N ASP A 135 12.54 -4.76 -2.60
CA ASP A 135 13.62 -3.81 -2.73
C ASP A 135 13.20 -2.48 -2.10
N GLU A 136 14.15 -1.64 -1.76
CA GLU A 136 13.90 -0.31 -1.23
C GLU A 136 14.71 0.71 -2.03
N CYS A 137 14.03 1.65 -2.63
CA CYS A 137 14.62 2.70 -3.46
C CYS A 137 14.49 4.05 -2.75
N THR A 138 15.62 4.70 -2.47
CA THR A 138 15.71 5.93 -1.68
C THR A 138 16.48 7.04 -2.38
N SER A 139 17.15 6.76 -3.49
CA SER A 139 18.03 7.71 -4.16
C SER A 139 17.84 7.73 -5.69
N ALA A 140 18.37 8.77 -6.32
CA ALA A 140 18.35 8.91 -7.79
C ALA A 140 19.05 7.76 -8.53
N GLU A 141 20.03 7.11 -7.90
CA GLU A 141 20.77 5.98 -8.49
C GLU A 141 19.87 4.77 -8.77
N HIS A 142 18.87 4.54 -7.91
CA HIS A 142 17.91 3.44 -8.09
C HIS A 142 16.98 3.64 -9.30
N ARG A 143 16.75 4.88 -9.70
CA ARG A 143 15.71 5.25 -10.65
C ARG A 143 15.83 4.55 -12.01
N ARG A 144 17.04 4.46 -12.58
CA ARG A 144 17.25 3.84 -13.90
C ARG A 144 16.81 2.38 -13.95
N GLY A 145 17.14 1.62 -12.91
CA GLY A 145 16.70 0.23 -12.75
C GLY A 145 15.20 0.14 -12.47
N ALA A 146 14.69 1.01 -11.61
CA ALA A 146 13.30 1.06 -11.22
C ALA A 146 12.36 1.30 -12.42
N LEU A 147 12.67 2.24 -13.31
CA LEU A 147 11.89 2.51 -14.52
C LEU A 147 11.71 1.27 -15.41
N LYS A 148 12.71 0.37 -15.41
CA LYS A 148 12.65 -0.90 -16.16
C LYS A 148 11.91 -1.99 -15.42
N ALA A 149 11.98 -2.00 -14.08
CA ALA A 149 11.42 -3.04 -13.23
C ALA A 149 9.92 -2.85 -12.97
N ILE A 150 9.49 -1.64 -12.62
CA ILE A 150 8.11 -1.32 -12.24
C ILE A 150 7.06 -1.86 -13.21
N PRO A 151 7.15 -1.61 -14.54
CA PRO A 151 6.12 -2.07 -15.47
C PRO A 151 6.04 -3.60 -15.64
N LYS A 152 7.06 -4.31 -15.17
CA LYS A 152 7.15 -5.78 -15.26
C LYS A 152 6.56 -6.50 -14.06
N VAL A 153 6.31 -5.79 -12.96
CA VAL A 153 5.70 -6.40 -11.76
C VAL A 153 4.27 -6.81 -12.09
N SER A 154 3.98 -8.10 -11.96
CA SER A 154 2.67 -8.64 -12.29
C SER A 154 1.61 -8.19 -11.29
N ALA A 155 0.38 -7.95 -11.76
CA ALA A 155 -0.75 -7.71 -10.88
C ALA A 155 -1.00 -8.92 -9.97
N PRO A 156 -1.37 -8.70 -8.71
CA PRO A 156 -1.72 -9.79 -7.81
C PRO A 156 -3.02 -10.46 -8.25
N ARG A 157 -3.20 -11.73 -7.85
CA ARG A 157 -4.42 -12.49 -8.16
C ARG A 157 -5.59 -12.18 -7.22
N LYS A 158 -5.31 -11.56 -6.09
CA LYS A 158 -6.30 -11.20 -5.07
C LYS A 158 -6.05 -9.79 -4.56
N ASP A 159 -7.12 -9.11 -4.28
CA ASP A 159 -7.12 -7.87 -3.50
C ASP A 159 -6.77 -8.20 -2.04
N PRO A 160 -5.95 -7.41 -1.34
CA PRO A 160 -5.54 -7.73 0.04
C PRO A 160 -6.72 -7.73 1.04
N VAL A 161 -7.78 -7.00 0.74
CA VAL A 161 -8.96 -6.88 1.62
C VAL A 161 -10.12 -7.77 1.15
N TYR A 162 -10.40 -7.77 -0.15
CA TYR A 162 -11.63 -8.36 -0.71
C TYR A 162 -11.38 -9.59 -1.59
N GLY A 163 -10.16 -10.10 -1.62
CA GLY A 163 -9.85 -11.36 -2.30
C GLY A 163 -10.09 -11.32 -3.80
N THR A 164 -10.63 -12.41 -4.34
CA THR A 164 -10.85 -12.59 -5.80
C THR A 164 -11.93 -11.69 -6.39
N GLY A 165 -12.79 -11.11 -5.56
CA GLY A 165 -13.85 -10.17 -5.96
C GLY A 165 -13.47 -8.69 -5.81
N GLY A 166 -12.27 -8.41 -5.32
CA GLY A 166 -11.87 -7.06 -4.94
C GLY A 166 -11.70 -6.07 -6.09
N PRO A 167 -11.94 -4.78 -5.81
CA PRO A 167 -11.82 -3.71 -6.81
C PRO A 167 -10.43 -3.60 -7.45
N LEU A 168 -9.36 -3.94 -6.73
CA LEU A 168 -7.99 -3.92 -7.23
C LEU A 168 -7.86 -4.66 -8.55
N LEU A 169 -8.50 -5.83 -8.69
CA LEU A 169 -8.38 -6.67 -9.89
C LEU A 169 -8.95 -6.00 -11.15
N LYS A 170 -9.91 -5.08 -10.99
CA LYS A 170 -10.44 -4.27 -12.09
C LYS A 170 -9.57 -3.05 -12.36
N LEU A 171 -9.04 -2.42 -11.28
CA LEU A 171 -8.27 -1.20 -11.34
C LEU A 171 -6.84 -1.41 -11.88
N TRP A 172 -6.25 -2.57 -11.58
CA TRP A 172 -4.89 -2.92 -12.01
C TRP A 172 -4.88 -3.91 -13.18
N LYS A 173 -5.79 -3.75 -14.12
CA LYS A 173 -5.76 -4.51 -15.36
C LYS A 173 -4.62 -4.04 -16.27
N LYS A 174 -4.00 -4.98 -16.96
CA LYS A 174 -3.16 -4.63 -18.12
C LYS A 174 -4.07 -3.98 -19.17
N SER A 175 -3.68 -2.82 -19.69
CA SER A 175 -4.26 -2.31 -20.92
C SER A 175 -4.05 -3.36 -22.02
N LYS A 176 -5.11 -3.72 -22.70
CA LYS A 176 -5.02 -4.56 -23.91
C LYS A 176 -4.18 -3.85 -24.96
#